data_8355814c9ec3d89ada6bf39b68f5b776
#
_entry.id   8355814c9ec3d89ada6bf39b68f5b776
#
_cell.length_a   1.000
_cell.length_b   1.000
_cell.length_c   1.000
_cell.angle_alpha   90.00
_cell.angle_beta   90.00
_cell.angle_gamma   90.00
#
_symmetry.space_group_name_H-M   'P 1'
#
loop_
_entity.id
_entity.type
_entity.pdbx_description
1 polymer ?
#
loop_
_entity_poly.entity_id
_entity_poly.type
_entity_poly.pdbx_seq_one_letter_code
_entity_poly.pdbx_strand_id
1 'polypeptide(L)'
;GANVNAGPNGFYGDDACRITRYAGMNDKLTSIGFYEFNPAFDRNGQTALLLAQMVWYFIDGFYNRKQDFPLTPKSNYIIYKTTLKDGSGEMNFVKSKRSDRWWLQVPYPTNGSGNERYHLVPCRYEDYNTAVGGEIPDLWWRTCQKLV
;
A
#
# COMPACT_ATOMS: atom_id res chain seq x y z
N GLY A 1 0.07 -23.77 -16.55
CA GLY A 1 0.37 -23.75 -15.14
C GLY A 1 0.01 -25.05 -14.45
N ALA A 2 0.40 -25.18 -13.24
CA ALA A 2 0.19 -26.38 -12.41
C ALA A 2 -1.18 -26.35 -11.67
N ASN A 3 -2.24 -26.01 -12.37
CA ASN A 3 -3.60 -26.02 -11.86
C ASN A 3 -4.57 -26.51 -12.94
N VAL A 4 -5.53 -27.36 -12.55
CA VAL A 4 -6.58 -27.91 -13.45
C VAL A 4 -7.54 -26.83 -13.94
N ASN A 5 -7.84 -25.85 -13.09
CA ASN A 5 -8.82 -24.79 -13.33
C ASN A 5 -8.18 -23.45 -13.69
N ALA A 6 -6.96 -23.47 -14.24
CA ALA A 6 -6.29 -22.23 -14.65
C ALA A 6 -7.13 -21.49 -15.70
N GLY A 7 -7.45 -20.24 -15.42
CA GLY A 7 -8.12 -19.35 -16.37
C GLY A 7 -7.24 -19.04 -17.57
N PRO A 8 -7.84 -18.55 -18.68
CA PRO A 8 -7.09 -18.22 -19.90
C PRO A 8 -6.19 -16.99 -19.75
N ASN A 9 -6.43 -16.16 -18.76
CA ASN A 9 -5.68 -14.93 -18.48
C ASN A 9 -4.79 -15.12 -17.25
N GLY A 10 -3.59 -14.54 -17.30
CA GLY A 10 -2.64 -14.60 -16.18
C GLY A 10 -1.54 -13.56 -16.37
N PHE A 11 -0.71 -13.43 -15.34
CA PHE A 11 0.50 -12.63 -15.42
C PHE A 11 1.61 -13.41 -16.12
N TYR A 12 2.48 -12.71 -16.84
CA TYR A 12 3.75 -13.28 -17.22
C TYR A 12 4.60 -13.52 -15.97
N GLY A 13 5.51 -14.51 -16.02
CA GLY A 13 6.34 -14.86 -14.86
C GLY A 13 7.13 -13.69 -14.31
N ASP A 14 7.66 -12.82 -15.19
CA ASP A 14 8.38 -11.62 -14.81
C ASP A 14 7.48 -10.61 -14.06
N ASP A 15 6.25 -10.41 -14.51
CA ASP A 15 5.29 -9.53 -13.82
C ASP A 15 4.94 -10.09 -12.44
N ALA A 16 4.72 -11.40 -12.32
CA ALA A 16 4.45 -12.07 -11.05
C ALA A 16 5.63 -11.87 -10.06
N CYS A 17 6.86 -12.00 -10.52
CA CYS A 17 8.06 -11.73 -9.73
C CYS A 17 8.15 -10.27 -9.29
N ARG A 18 7.89 -9.33 -10.18
CA ARG A 18 7.87 -7.89 -9.85
C ARG A 18 6.79 -7.55 -8.81
N ILE A 19 5.58 -8.10 -8.98
CA ILE A 19 4.47 -7.91 -8.04
C ILE A 19 4.87 -8.42 -6.66
N THR A 20 5.45 -9.61 -6.55
CA THR A 20 5.89 -10.17 -5.27
C THR A 20 7.01 -9.37 -4.64
N ARG A 21 7.94 -8.82 -5.43
CA ARG A 21 8.97 -7.90 -4.93
C ARG A 21 8.36 -6.63 -4.32
N TYR A 22 7.47 -5.97 -5.04
CA TYR A 22 6.79 -4.78 -4.53
C TYR A 22 5.92 -5.09 -3.30
N ALA A 23 5.28 -6.26 -3.27
CA ALA A 23 4.56 -6.74 -2.08
C ALA A 23 5.52 -6.89 -0.89
N GLY A 24 6.70 -7.48 -1.10
CA GLY A 24 7.76 -7.57 -0.09
C GLY A 24 8.20 -6.21 0.44
N MET A 25 8.32 -5.20 -0.42
CA MET A 25 8.70 -3.84 -0.03
C MET A 25 7.64 -3.10 0.79
N ASN A 26 6.41 -3.60 0.82
CA ASN A 26 5.33 -2.95 1.56
C ASN A 26 5.44 -3.23 3.06
N ASP A 27 5.66 -2.18 3.85
CA ASP A 27 5.82 -2.28 5.32
C ASP A 27 4.57 -2.80 6.04
N LYS A 28 3.39 -2.74 5.41
CA LYS A 28 2.13 -3.24 5.98
C LYS A 28 1.91 -4.73 5.75
N LEU A 29 2.59 -5.33 4.78
CA LEU A 29 2.39 -6.74 4.45
C LEU A 29 3.06 -7.63 5.49
N THR A 30 2.29 -8.51 6.12
CA THR A 30 2.77 -9.42 7.17
C THR A 30 2.97 -10.85 6.69
N SER A 31 2.24 -11.26 5.65
CA SER A 31 2.31 -12.62 5.12
C SER A 31 2.05 -12.64 3.62
N ILE A 32 2.57 -13.67 2.96
CA ILE A 32 2.30 -14.02 1.57
C ILE A 32 2.06 -15.52 1.47
N GLY A 33 1.15 -15.95 0.61
CA GLY A 33 0.88 -17.35 0.36
C GLY A 33 0.69 -17.63 -1.13
N PHE A 34 1.11 -18.80 -1.57
CA PHE A 34 0.88 -19.33 -2.91
C PHE A 34 0.00 -20.55 -2.78
N TYR A 35 -1.10 -20.57 -3.49
CA TYR A 35 -2.14 -21.59 -3.36
C TYR A 35 -2.38 -22.30 -4.70
N GLU A 36 -3.01 -23.47 -4.64
CA GLU A 36 -3.43 -24.26 -5.80
C GLU A 36 -2.27 -24.76 -6.69
N PHE A 37 -1.05 -24.81 -6.18
CA PHE A 37 0.03 -25.50 -6.87
C PHE A 37 -0.13 -27.01 -6.75
N ASN A 38 -0.31 -27.70 -7.89
CA ASN A 38 -0.33 -29.15 -7.95
C ASN A 38 0.86 -29.68 -8.76
N PRO A 39 1.83 -30.33 -8.12
CA PRO A 39 3.03 -30.82 -8.80
C PRO A 39 2.73 -31.83 -9.94
N ALA A 40 1.62 -32.57 -9.86
CA ALA A 40 1.25 -33.54 -10.90
C ALA A 40 0.93 -32.89 -12.26
N PHE A 41 0.59 -31.60 -12.27
CA PHE A 41 0.32 -30.83 -13.49
C PHE A 41 1.50 -29.94 -13.89
N ASP A 42 2.58 -29.91 -13.11
CA ASP A 42 3.73 -29.06 -13.38
C ASP A 42 4.67 -29.73 -14.41
N ARG A 43 4.69 -29.17 -15.61
CA ARG A 43 5.58 -29.67 -16.68
C ARG A 43 7.00 -29.23 -16.41
N ASN A 44 7.91 -30.20 -16.25
CA ASN A 44 9.35 -29.98 -16.06
C ASN A 44 9.70 -29.06 -14.87
N GLY A 45 8.84 -28.92 -13.87
CA GLY A 45 9.10 -28.10 -12.69
C GLY A 45 9.07 -26.59 -12.96
N GLN A 46 8.55 -26.13 -14.10
CA GLN A 46 8.54 -24.70 -14.47
C GLN A 46 7.77 -23.83 -13.49
N THR A 47 6.61 -24.33 -13.02
CA THR A 47 5.82 -23.57 -12.04
C THR A 47 6.49 -23.57 -10.67
N ALA A 48 7.08 -24.67 -10.26
CA ALA A 48 7.86 -24.75 -9.02
C ALA A 48 9.04 -23.77 -9.04
N LEU A 49 9.77 -23.69 -10.15
CA LEU A 49 10.86 -22.73 -10.33
C LEU A 49 10.37 -21.28 -10.29
N LEU A 50 9.24 -20.98 -10.93
CA LEU A 50 8.64 -19.65 -10.87
C LEU A 50 8.25 -19.28 -9.43
N LEU A 51 7.62 -20.20 -8.70
CA LEU A 51 7.28 -19.97 -7.29
C LEU A 51 8.51 -19.72 -6.43
N ALA A 52 9.59 -20.48 -6.64
CA ALA A 52 10.86 -20.25 -5.96
C ALA A 52 11.45 -18.87 -6.26
N GLN A 53 11.39 -18.42 -7.52
CA GLN A 53 11.78 -17.07 -7.91
C GLN A 53 10.90 -16.02 -7.24
N MET A 54 9.58 -16.18 -7.22
CA MET A 54 8.66 -15.26 -6.56
C MET A 54 8.97 -15.14 -5.06
N VAL A 55 9.26 -16.26 -4.38
CA VAL A 55 9.70 -16.24 -2.97
C VAL A 55 10.98 -15.43 -2.81
N TRP A 56 11.96 -15.67 -3.68
CA TRP A 56 13.22 -14.93 -3.64
C TRP A 56 13.01 -13.42 -3.85
N TYR A 57 12.22 -13.03 -4.85
CA TYR A 57 11.87 -11.62 -5.11
C TYR A 57 11.12 -10.99 -3.93
N PHE A 58 10.26 -11.75 -3.26
CA PHE A 58 9.59 -11.29 -2.05
C PHE A 58 10.60 -11.00 -0.93
N ILE A 59 11.56 -11.91 -0.71
CA ILE A 59 12.62 -11.75 0.31
C ILE A 59 13.50 -10.54 -0.02
N ASP A 60 13.88 -10.35 -1.28
CA ASP A 60 14.62 -9.17 -1.72
C ASP A 60 13.81 -7.88 -1.46
N GLY A 61 12.53 -7.89 -1.78
CA GLY A 61 11.63 -6.79 -1.46
C GLY A 61 11.54 -6.52 0.04
N PHE A 62 11.41 -7.57 0.85
CA PHE A 62 11.35 -7.47 2.32
C PHE A 62 12.63 -6.85 2.90
N TYR A 63 13.79 -7.27 2.42
CA TYR A 63 15.07 -6.69 2.82
C TYR A 63 15.18 -5.21 2.49
N ASN A 64 14.58 -4.77 1.37
CA ASN A 64 14.57 -3.39 0.92
C ASN A 64 13.45 -2.53 1.52
N ARG A 65 12.75 -2.99 2.56
CA ARG A 65 11.74 -2.20 3.28
C ARG A 65 12.34 -0.93 3.85
N LYS A 66 11.61 0.17 3.75
CA LYS A 66 12.04 1.45 4.34
C LYS A 66 11.74 1.55 5.83
N GLN A 67 10.86 0.67 6.37
CA GLN A 67 10.41 0.65 7.76
C GLN A 67 9.95 2.03 8.25
N ASP A 68 9.23 2.72 7.41
CA ASP A 68 8.83 4.12 7.62
C ASP A 68 7.31 4.32 7.56
N PHE A 69 6.53 3.23 7.60
CA PHE A 69 5.09 3.36 7.71
C PHE A 69 4.73 4.04 9.04
N PRO A 70 3.76 5.00 9.07
CA PRO A 70 3.47 5.82 10.26
C PRO A 70 2.80 5.06 11.43
N LEU A 71 3.27 3.88 11.78
CA LEU A 71 2.95 3.15 13.02
C LEU A 71 4.14 3.16 14.00
N THR A 72 5.30 3.66 13.57
CA THR A 72 6.53 3.75 14.36
C THR A 72 6.63 5.10 15.10
N PRO A 73 7.63 5.33 15.95
CA PRO A 73 7.69 6.51 16.82
C PRO A 73 7.46 7.83 16.08
N LYS A 74 6.62 8.70 16.64
CA LYS A 74 6.26 10.03 16.07
C LYS A 74 7.48 10.90 15.72
N SER A 75 8.64 10.63 16.32
CA SER A 75 9.91 11.34 16.04
C SER A 75 10.38 11.23 14.59
N ASN A 76 9.96 10.21 13.86
CA ASN A 76 10.36 9.95 12.47
C ASN A 76 9.48 10.63 11.43
N TYR A 77 8.47 11.38 11.87
CA TYR A 77 7.51 12.02 10.97
C TYR A 77 7.36 13.50 11.23
N ILE A 78 6.92 14.20 10.19
CA ILE A 78 6.45 15.58 10.26
C ILE A 78 4.97 15.54 9.89
N ILE A 79 4.14 16.20 10.70
CA ILE A 79 2.71 16.35 10.40
C ILE A 79 2.50 17.76 9.90
N TYR A 80 1.97 17.88 8.69
CA TYR A 80 1.57 19.15 8.08
C TYR A 80 0.05 19.26 8.16
N LYS A 81 -0.44 20.38 8.66
CA LYS A 81 -1.86 20.71 8.71
C LYS A 81 -2.18 21.76 7.66
N THR A 82 -3.22 21.52 6.89
CA THR A 82 -3.75 22.48 5.91
C THR A 82 -5.23 22.73 6.21
N THR A 83 -5.66 23.98 6.04
CA THR A 83 -7.06 24.38 6.23
C THR A 83 -7.69 24.61 4.87
N LEU A 84 -8.90 24.11 4.65
CA LEU A 84 -9.65 24.32 3.42
C LEU A 84 -10.08 25.79 3.30
N LYS A 85 -10.18 26.29 2.05
CA LYS A 85 -10.54 27.69 1.76
C LYS A 85 -11.87 28.13 2.34
N ASP A 86 -12.81 27.22 2.41
CA ASP A 86 -14.16 27.43 2.95
C ASP A 86 -14.23 27.34 4.48
N GLY A 87 -13.10 27.02 5.14
CA GLY A 87 -13.04 26.83 6.59
C GLY A 87 -13.78 25.56 7.07
N SER A 88 -14.23 24.70 6.18
CA SER A 88 -15.04 23.50 6.51
C SER A 88 -14.24 22.41 7.23
N GLY A 89 -12.91 22.49 7.23
CA GLY A 89 -12.10 21.48 7.90
C GLY A 89 -10.60 21.60 7.72
N GLU A 90 -9.89 20.76 8.45
CA GLU A 90 -8.43 20.59 8.35
C GLU A 90 -8.09 19.25 7.71
N MET A 91 -7.04 19.25 6.92
CA MET A 91 -6.45 18.04 6.37
C MET A 91 -5.05 17.84 6.95
N ASN A 92 -4.75 16.63 7.37
CA ASN A 92 -3.45 16.29 7.93
C ASN A 92 -2.66 15.42 6.96
N PHE A 93 -1.42 15.81 6.71
CA PHE A 93 -0.47 15.06 5.92
C PHE A 93 0.72 14.65 6.80
N VAL A 94 1.16 13.42 6.63
CA VAL A 94 2.30 12.87 7.37
C VAL A 94 3.43 12.62 6.37
N LYS A 95 4.61 13.19 6.64
CA LYS A 95 5.81 12.98 5.85
C LYS A 95 6.85 12.21 6.64
N SER A 96 7.43 11.16 6.05
CA SER A 96 8.57 10.46 6.63
C SER A 96 9.84 11.30 6.51
N LYS A 97 10.59 11.40 7.60
CA LYS A 97 11.95 11.96 7.60
C LYS A 97 13.00 11.01 7.02
N ARG A 98 12.66 9.73 6.85
CA ARG A 98 13.60 8.66 6.41
C ARG A 98 13.56 8.42 4.91
N SER A 99 12.37 8.54 4.30
CA SER A 99 12.17 8.15 2.90
C SER A 99 11.48 9.20 2.05
N ASP A 100 11.16 10.35 2.65
CA ASP A 100 10.36 11.42 2.02
C ASP A 100 8.97 10.97 1.52
N ARG A 101 8.48 9.80 1.91
CA ARG A 101 7.13 9.34 1.61
C ARG A 101 6.09 10.18 2.33
N TRP A 102 4.94 10.35 1.69
CA TRP A 102 3.81 11.10 2.19
C TRP A 102 2.58 10.22 2.39
N TRP A 103 1.79 10.54 3.40
CA TRP A 103 0.49 9.95 3.67
C TRP A 103 -0.52 11.03 4.01
N LEU A 104 -1.73 10.87 3.49
CA LEU A 104 -2.89 11.66 3.85
C LEU A 104 -3.63 10.94 4.98
N GLN A 105 -3.99 11.67 6.04
CA GLN A 105 -4.85 11.18 7.11
C GLN A 105 -6.32 11.42 6.74
N VAL A 106 -7.06 10.35 6.51
CA VAL A 106 -8.50 10.40 6.24
C VAL A 106 -9.25 9.88 7.46
N PRO A 107 -10.14 10.63 8.08
CA PRO A 107 -10.89 10.17 9.25
C PRO A 107 -11.83 9.02 8.86
N TYR A 108 -11.94 8.03 9.72
CA TYR A 108 -13.00 7.03 9.60
C TYR A 108 -14.35 7.66 9.97
N PRO A 109 -15.43 7.27 9.30
CA PRO A 109 -16.78 7.62 9.75
C PRO A 109 -16.96 7.11 11.20
N THR A 110 -17.14 8.01 12.14
CA THR A 110 -17.31 7.64 13.55
C THR A 110 -18.80 7.58 13.91
N ASN A 111 -19.24 6.44 14.42
CA ASN A 111 -20.59 6.27 14.98
C ASN A 111 -20.67 6.85 16.41
N GLY A 112 -20.11 8.06 16.65
CA GLY A 112 -20.26 8.77 17.92
C GLY A 112 -19.41 8.29 19.11
N SER A 113 -18.55 7.28 18.97
CA SER A 113 -17.59 6.89 20.01
C SER A 113 -16.32 7.71 19.90
N GLY A 114 -16.05 8.59 20.84
CA GLY A 114 -15.05 9.67 20.86
C GLY A 114 -13.57 9.38 20.59
N ASN A 115 -13.22 8.28 19.95
CA ASN A 115 -11.86 8.01 19.45
C ASN A 115 -11.81 8.21 17.94
N GLU A 116 -11.29 9.36 17.53
CA GLU A 116 -11.00 9.63 16.13
C GLU A 116 -9.94 8.62 15.61
N ARG A 117 -10.35 7.81 14.65
CA ARG A 117 -9.46 6.90 13.92
C ARG A 117 -9.20 7.48 12.54
N TYR A 118 -7.95 7.36 12.11
CA TYR A 118 -7.54 7.84 10.79
C TYR A 118 -7.04 6.68 9.93
N HIS A 119 -7.46 6.68 8.68
CA HIS A 119 -6.85 5.84 7.65
C HIS A 119 -5.70 6.62 7.01
N LEU A 120 -4.50 6.00 6.99
CA LEU A 120 -3.31 6.58 6.39
C LEU A 120 -3.17 6.09 4.96
N VAL A 121 -3.37 6.99 4.01
CA VAL A 121 -3.31 6.69 2.57
C VAL A 121 -2.02 7.23 2.00
N PRO A 122 -1.18 6.41 1.35
CA PRO A 122 -0.03 6.90 0.61
C PRO A 122 -0.47 7.95 -0.41
N CYS A 123 0.17 9.11 -0.41
CA CYS A 123 -0.14 10.21 -1.30
C CYS A 123 1.14 10.78 -1.94
N ARG A 124 0.98 11.67 -2.88
CA ARG A 124 2.05 12.41 -3.53
C ARG A 124 2.18 13.80 -2.94
N TYR A 125 3.30 14.44 -3.21
CA TYR A 125 3.52 15.83 -2.83
C TYR A 125 2.52 16.78 -3.52
N GLU A 126 2.08 16.44 -4.72
CA GLU A 126 1.04 17.17 -5.46
C GLU A 126 -0.29 17.22 -4.70
N ASP A 127 -0.68 16.12 -4.04
CA ASP A 127 -1.90 16.08 -3.21
C ASP A 127 -1.80 17.09 -2.04
N TYR A 128 -0.61 17.18 -1.42
CA TYR A 128 -0.36 18.17 -0.38
C TYR A 128 -0.42 19.61 -0.93
N ASN A 129 0.18 19.88 -2.09
CA ASN A 129 0.13 21.21 -2.71
C ASN A 129 -1.30 21.62 -3.05
N THR A 130 -2.12 20.71 -3.55
CA THR A 130 -3.56 20.96 -3.80
C THR A 130 -4.25 21.37 -2.51
N ALA A 131 -3.99 20.69 -1.41
CA ALA A 131 -4.56 21.02 -0.11
C ALA A 131 -4.04 22.36 0.45
N VAL A 132 -2.77 22.69 0.25
CA VAL A 132 -2.22 24.03 0.59
C VAL A 132 -2.90 25.12 -0.22
N GLY A 133 -3.24 24.83 -1.48
CA GLY A 133 -4.09 25.69 -2.32
C GLY A 133 -5.52 25.84 -1.80
N GLY A 134 -5.90 25.11 -0.74
CA GLY A 134 -7.23 25.12 -0.13
C GLY A 134 -8.27 24.31 -0.89
N GLU A 135 -7.82 23.40 -1.77
CA GLU A 135 -8.68 22.48 -2.53
C GLU A 135 -8.55 21.06 -1.97
N ILE A 136 -9.63 20.26 -2.11
CA ILE A 136 -9.62 18.88 -1.65
C ILE A 136 -9.01 18.00 -2.74
N PRO A 137 -7.90 17.27 -2.47
CA PRO A 137 -7.33 16.34 -3.43
C PRO A 137 -8.31 15.22 -3.80
N ASP A 138 -8.27 14.78 -5.07
CA ASP A 138 -9.08 13.64 -5.55
C ASP A 138 -8.90 12.37 -4.72
N LEU A 139 -7.70 12.18 -4.19
CA LEU A 139 -7.38 11.04 -3.33
C LEU A 139 -8.27 10.99 -2.08
N TRP A 140 -8.61 12.14 -1.50
CA TRP A 140 -9.51 12.23 -0.36
C TRP A 140 -10.88 11.66 -0.69
N TRP A 141 -11.49 12.14 -1.77
CA TRP A 141 -12.82 11.69 -2.21
C TRP A 141 -12.87 10.19 -2.49
N ARG A 142 -11.89 9.69 -3.25
CA ARG A 142 -11.79 8.26 -3.56
C ARG A 142 -11.61 7.40 -2.31
N THR A 143 -10.96 7.92 -1.29
CA THR A 143 -10.77 7.20 -0.02
C THR A 143 -12.04 7.22 0.79
N CYS A 144 -12.68 8.37 0.96
CA CYS A 144 -13.94 8.48 1.70
C CYS A 144 -15.02 7.56 1.12
N GLN A 145 -15.15 7.47 -0.20
CA GLN A 145 -16.10 6.56 -0.85
C GLN A 145 -15.88 5.08 -0.55
N LYS A 146 -14.65 4.68 -0.16
CA LYS A 146 -14.33 3.29 0.18
C LYS A 146 -14.47 2.99 1.67
N LEU A 147 -14.62 4.00 2.50
CA LEU A 147 -14.71 3.87 3.96
C LEU A 147 -16.16 3.90 4.46
N VAL A 148 -17.13 4.16 3.58
CA VAL A 148 -18.59 4.18 3.86
C VAL A 148 -19.20 2.80 3.72
#